data_135b6be5a586d1adce960c0a35628931
#
_entry.id   135b6be5a586d1adce960c0a35628931
#
_cell.length_a   1.000
_cell.length_b   1.000
_cell.length_c   1.000
_cell.angle_alpha   90.00
_cell.angle_beta   90.00
_cell.angle_gamma   90.00
#
_symmetry.space_group_name_H-M   'P 1'
#
loop_
_entity.id
_entity.type
_entity.pdbx_description
1 polymer ?
#
loop_
_entity_poly.entity_id
_entity_poly.type
_entity_poly.pdbx_seq_one_letter_code
_entity_poly.pdbx_strand_id
1 'polypeptide(L)'
;METEALSDLYQASYYLLNGCEILSVACIPTGSASSCQIIVQGSNLTDLAQAWFDKKAVANLWTFRSAYRQINSHVQQAKRSFEISRRKGVQS
;
A
#
# COMPACT_ATOMS: atom_id res chain seq x y z
N MET A 1 13.70 8.90 9.19
CA MET A 1 12.71 8.68 8.13
C MET A 1 11.32 8.56 8.72
N GLU A 2 10.32 9.06 8.01
CA GLU A 2 8.95 8.99 8.46
C GLU A 2 8.26 7.77 7.85
N THR A 3 7.21 7.31 8.51
CA THR A 3 6.37 6.21 8.02
C THR A 3 4.92 6.67 7.97
N GLU A 4 4.16 6.08 7.04
CA GLU A 4 2.75 6.39 6.89
C GLU A 4 1.99 5.15 6.45
N ALA A 5 0.78 4.97 6.96
CA ALA A 5 -0.10 3.88 6.58
C ALA A 5 -1.10 4.39 5.54
N LEU A 6 -1.15 3.74 4.38
CA LEU A 6 -2.01 4.13 3.27
C LEU A 6 -2.97 3.01 2.93
N SER A 7 -4.22 3.37 2.65
CA SER A 7 -5.23 2.42 2.18
C SER A 7 -5.52 2.54 0.69
N ASP A 8 -5.06 3.61 0.05
CA ASP A 8 -5.27 3.86 -1.38
C ASP A 8 -4.07 3.36 -2.17
N LEU A 9 -4.32 2.40 -3.07
CA LEU A 9 -3.27 1.82 -3.91
C LEU A 9 -2.64 2.84 -4.86
N TYR A 10 -3.42 3.78 -5.35
CA TYR A 10 -2.91 4.82 -6.25
C TYR A 10 -1.98 5.77 -5.51
N GLN A 11 -2.36 6.17 -4.31
CA GLN A 11 -1.53 7.02 -3.46
C GLN A 11 -0.22 6.32 -3.11
N ALA A 12 -0.28 5.06 -2.71
CA ALA A 12 0.91 4.27 -2.41
C ALA A 12 1.82 4.13 -3.63
N SER A 13 1.25 3.95 -4.82
CA SER A 13 2.01 3.89 -6.07
C SER A 13 2.75 5.19 -6.35
N TYR A 14 2.06 6.31 -6.14
CA TYR A 14 2.67 7.63 -6.30
C TYR A 14 3.84 7.82 -5.32
N TYR A 15 3.66 7.41 -4.07
CA TYR A 15 4.73 7.50 -3.07
C TYR A 15 5.92 6.62 -3.45
N LEU A 16 5.65 5.39 -3.91
CA LEU A 16 6.71 4.45 -4.29
C LEU A 16 7.57 4.99 -5.43
N LEU A 17 6.97 5.56 -6.45
CA LEU A 17 7.73 6.09 -7.58
C LEU A 17 8.52 7.36 -7.24
N ASN A 18 8.22 8.00 -6.10
CA ASN A 18 8.94 9.15 -5.61
C ASN A 18 9.99 8.80 -4.53
N GLY A 19 10.40 7.56 -4.48
CA GLY A 19 11.52 7.13 -3.64
C GLY A 19 11.16 6.54 -2.30
N CYS A 20 9.86 6.40 -1.99
CA CYS A 20 9.43 5.74 -0.76
C CYS A 20 9.54 4.23 -0.88
N GLU A 21 9.71 3.55 0.25
CA GLU A 21 9.80 2.10 0.30
C GLU A 21 8.59 1.51 1.01
N ILE A 22 8.17 0.33 0.57
CA ILE A 22 7.12 -0.43 1.24
C ILE A 22 7.78 -1.21 2.38
N LEU A 23 7.36 -0.96 3.62
CA LEU A 23 7.84 -1.71 4.77
C LEU A 23 7.03 -2.98 4.99
N SER A 24 5.71 -2.87 4.89
CA SER A 24 4.82 -4.00 5.10
C SER A 24 3.44 -3.70 4.56
N VAL A 25 2.63 -4.75 4.42
CA VAL A 25 1.21 -4.63 4.12
C VAL A 25 0.47 -5.40 5.21
N ALA A 26 -0.41 -4.71 5.93
CA ALA A 26 -1.20 -5.30 7.00
C ALA A 26 -2.65 -5.42 6.56
N CYS A 27 -3.23 -6.61 6.65
CA CYS A 27 -4.64 -6.82 6.37
C CYS A 27 -5.41 -6.97 7.68
N ILE A 28 -6.47 -6.18 7.81
CA ILE A 28 -7.30 -6.14 9.02
C ILE A 28 -8.70 -6.64 8.67
N PRO A 29 -9.27 -7.58 9.45
CA PRO A 29 -10.63 -8.05 9.18
C PRO A 29 -11.64 -6.95 9.49
N THR A 30 -12.58 -6.74 8.56
CA THR A 30 -13.67 -5.78 8.72
C THR A 30 -14.98 -6.49 8.35
N GLY A 31 -15.62 -7.11 9.35
CA GLY A 31 -16.82 -7.91 9.11
C GLY A 31 -16.51 -9.10 8.21
N SER A 32 -17.19 -9.22 7.07
CA SER A 32 -16.99 -10.30 6.11
C SER A 32 -15.88 -10.00 5.10
N ALA A 33 -15.29 -8.81 5.14
CA ALA A 33 -14.23 -8.41 4.22
C ALA A 33 -12.93 -8.15 4.97
N SER A 34 -11.85 -7.92 4.24
CA SER A 34 -10.58 -7.49 4.82
C SER A 34 -10.16 -6.16 4.19
N SER A 35 -9.58 -5.30 5.01
CA SER A 35 -9.01 -4.04 4.57
C SER A 35 -7.50 -4.11 4.73
N CYS A 36 -6.75 -3.73 3.71
CA CYS A 36 -5.30 -3.75 3.76
C CYS A 36 -4.74 -2.35 3.86
N GLN A 37 -3.72 -2.18 4.70
CA GLN A 37 -2.97 -0.94 4.82
C GLN A 37 -1.55 -1.18 4.36
N ILE A 38 -1.03 -0.24 3.58
CA ILE A 38 0.33 -0.30 3.06
C ILE A 38 1.17 0.67 3.87
N ILE A 39 2.17 0.14 4.57
CA ILE A 39 3.07 0.95 5.38
C ILE A 39 4.26 1.33 4.53
N VAL A 40 4.42 2.63 4.30
CA VAL A 40 5.51 3.15 3.48
C VAL A 40 6.45 4.00 4.33
N GLN A 41 7.71 4.09 3.91
CA GLN A 41 8.74 4.86 4.58
C GLN A 41 9.43 5.77 3.57
N GLY A 42 9.68 7.02 3.98
CA GLY A 42 10.39 7.97 3.12
C GLY A 42 10.73 9.24 3.88
N SER A 43 11.56 10.08 3.27
CA SER A 43 11.99 11.35 3.86
C SER A 43 11.13 12.53 3.42
N ASN A 44 10.26 12.34 2.44
CA ASN A 44 9.46 13.41 1.83
C ASN A 44 7.95 13.13 1.89
N LEU A 45 7.51 12.38 2.89
CA LEU A 45 6.10 11.98 2.99
C LEU A 45 5.15 13.15 3.10
N THR A 46 5.52 14.18 3.87
CA THR A 46 4.66 15.37 4.04
C THR A 46 4.43 16.07 2.71
N ASP A 47 5.49 16.26 1.92
CA ASP A 47 5.39 16.91 0.62
C ASP A 47 4.56 16.08 -0.37
N LEU A 48 4.75 14.76 -0.36
CA LEU A 48 3.99 13.86 -1.22
C LEU A 48 2.51 13.83 -0.85
N ALA A 49 2.21 13.81 0.45
CA ALA A 49 0.84 13.85 0.93
C ALA A 49 0.15 15.14 0.51
N GLN A 50 0.82 16.26 0.64
CA GLN A 50 0.27 17.56 0.25
C GLN A 50 -0.01 17.60 -1.25
N ALA A 51 0.94 17.16 -2.07
CA ALA A 51 0.75 17.12 -3.52
C ALA A 51 -0.42 16.22 -3.90
N TRP A 52 -0.58 15.10 -3.22
CA TRP A 52 -1.68 14.18 -3.47
C TRP A 52 -3.04 14.80 -3.14
N PHE A 53 -3.18 15.37 -1.93
CA PHE A 53 -4.44 15.97 -1.49
C PHE A 53 -4.79 17.24 -2.26
N ASP A 54 -3.79 18.01 -2.70
CA ASP A 54 -4.00 19.22 -3.51
C ASP A 54 -4.24 18.90 -4.98
N LYS A 55 -4.23 17.63 -5.36
CA LYS A 55 -4.40 17.17 -6.74
C LYS A 55 -3.32 17.69 -7.68
N LYS A 56 -2.12 17.91 -7.14
CA LYS A 56 -0.94 18.34 -7.89
C LYS A 56 0.03 17.20 -8.16
N ALA A 57 -0.30 15.99 -7.74
CA ALA A 57 0.53 14.83 -7.99
C ALA A 57 0.56 14.52 -9.49
N VAL A 58 1.77 14.44 -10.05
CA VAL A 58 1.97 14.07 -11.45
C VAL A 58 2.95 12.93 -11.53
N ALA A 59 2.76 12.06 -12.52
CA ALA A 59 3.62 10.90 -12.69
C ALA A 59 3.62 10.47 -14.15
N ASN A 60 4.76 9.87 -14.58
CA ASN A 60 4.83 9.21 -15.86
C ASN A 60 3.92 7.98 -15.83
N LEU A 61 3.09 7.82 -16.84
CA LEU A 61 2.10 6.75 -16.88
C LEU A 61 2.73 5.36 -16.77
N TRP A 62 3.84 5.13 -17.47
CA TRP A 62 4.52 3.83 -17.45
C TRP A 62 5.16 3.54 -16.10
N THR A 63 5.81 4.54 -15.49
CA THR A 63 6.40 4.42 -14.18
C THR A 63 5.34 4.17 -13.11
N PHE A 64 4.23 4.90 -13.20
CA PHE A 64 3.10 4.73 -12.29
C PHE A 64 2.51 3.33 -12.41
N ARG A 65 2.33 2.83 -13.61
CA ARG A 65 1.81 1.49 -13.85
C ARG A 65 2.70 0.42 -13.24
N SER A 66 4.02 0.56 -13.38
CA SER A 66 4.98 -0.38 -12.77
C SER A 66 4.89 -0.36 -11.25
N ALA A 67 4.84 0.83 -10.66
CA ALA A 67 4.69 0.97 -9.21
C ALA A 67 3.38 0.37 -8.72
N TYR A 68 2.29 0.61 -9.43
CA TYR A 68 0.99 0.06 -9.08
C TYR A 68 0.99 -1.48 -9.09
N ARG A 69 1.59 -2.08 -10.13
CA ARG A 69 1.72 -3.53 -10.21
C ARG A 69 2.50 -4.10 -9.05
N GLN A 70 3.58 -3.44 -8.66
CA GLN A 70 4.42 -3.87 -7.55
C GLN A 70 3.63 -3.83 -6.24
N ILE A 71 2.92 -2.74 -5.98
CA ILE A 71 2.09 -2.61 -4.78
C ILE A 71 0.96 -3.62 -4.77
N ASN A 72 0.28 -3.78 -5.89
CA ASN A 72 -0.80 -4.75 -6.00
C ASN A 72 -0.32 -6.17 -5.72
N SER A 73 0.88 -6.52 -6.18
CA SER A 73 1.48 -7.81 -5.89
C SER A 73 1.69 -8.03 -4.39
N HIS A 74 2.20 -7.01 -3.68
CA HIS A 74 2.37 -7.08 -2.22
C HIS A 74 1.03 -7.24 -1.51
N VAL A 75 0.01 -6.52 -1.95
CA VAL A 75 -1.33 -6.60 -1.36
C VAL A 75 -1.93 -7.99 -1.57
N GLN A 76 -1.79 -8.56 -2.77
CA GLN A 76 -2.31 -9.89 -3.05
C GLN A 76 -1.62 -10.96 -2.22
N GLN A 77 -0.30 -10.85 -2.03
CA GLN A 77 0.44 -11.76 -1.17
C GLN A 77 -0.03 -11.66 0.29
N ALA A 78 -0.23 -10.45 0.78
CA ALA A 78 -0.71 -10.24 2.14
C ALA A 78 -2.10 -10.82 2.35
N LYS A 79 -2.99 -10.65 1.36
CA LYS A 79 -4.34 -11.23 1.41
C LYS A 79 -4.30 -12.75 1.44
N ARG A 80 -3.45 -13.37 0.64
CA ARG A 80 -3.28 -14.83 0.63
C ARG A 80 -2.80 -15.33 1.99
N SER A 81 -1.79 -14.69 2.56
CA SER A 81 -1.27 -15.07 3.87
C SER A 81 -2.34 -14.95 4.94
N PHE A 82 -3.14 -13.88 4.91
CA PHE A 82 -4.23 -13.66 5.84
C PHE A 82 -5.29 -14.76 5.71
N GLU A 83 -5.70 -15.13 4.50
CA GLU A 83 -6.69 -16.16 4.27
C GLU A 83 -6.20 -17.54 4.72
N ILE A 84 -4.94 -17.87 4.45
CA ILE A 84 -4.35 -19.14 4.88
C ILE A 84 -4.32 -19.23 6.40
N SER A 85 -3.90 -18.18 7.08
CA SER A 85 -3.89 -18.12 8.55
C SER A 85 -5.29 -18.28 9.12
N ARG A 86 -6.28 -17.63 8.50
CA ARG A 86 -7.67 -17.74 8.92
C ARG A 86 -8.21 -19.14 8.76
N ARG A 87 -7.90 -19.81 7.64
CA ARG A 87 -8.32 -21.21 7.40
C ARG A 87 -7.71 -22.16 8.43
N LYS A 88 -6.42 -22.00 8.73
CA LYS A 88 -5.75 -22.81 9.74
C LYS A 88 -6.39 -22.64 11.11
N GLY A 89 -6.79 -21.42 11.46
CA GLY A 89 -7.48 -21.15 12.70
C GLY A 89 -8.84 -21.82 12.80
N VAL A 90 -9.56 -21.93 11.68
CA VAL A 90 -10.88 -22.58 11.62
C VAL A 90 -10.76 -24.10 11.68
N GLN A 91 -9.68 -24.67 11.15
CA GLN A 91 -9.48 -26.11 11.10
C GLN A 91 -8.90 -26.71 12.37
N SER A 92 -8.39 -25.89 13.24
CA SER A 92 -7.87 -26.32 14.53
C SER A 92 -8.98 -26.26 15.59
#